data_575a004a4c9419719b60ea1493e7fb68
#
_entry.id   575a004a4c9419719b60ea1493e7fb68
#
_cell.length_a   1.000
_cell.length_b   1.000
_cell.length_c   1.000
_cell.angle_alpha   90.00
_cell.angle_beta   90.00
_cell.angle_gamma   90.00
#
_symmetry.space_group_name_H-M   'P 1'
#
loop_
_entity.id
_entity.type
_entity.pdbx_description
1 polymer ?
#
loop_
_entity_poly.entity_id
_entity_poly.type
_entity_poly.pdbx_seq_one_letter_code
_entity_poly.pdbx_strand_id
1 'polypeptide(L)'
;PYGKIKEYFHENPMYDENMRLVSTGTGFYLKQWLTAKIRKYCYARITGTLNYSTAAYDILPSYGVKQEQIHVTYNSTDTDALLKEKEAVLTSPPLLPPSSKRALHIGRLVKWKRVDLLIDAFTKVIASHPDAELVVVGDGPELDNLKKQAADLNLTEQVRFIGAVYSPKELGAYMNESTVYVLAGMGGLSINDAMTYGLPVVC
;
A
#
# COMPACT_ATOMS: atom_id res chain seq x y z
N PRO A 1 11.70 -7.44 -4.79
CA PRO A 1 11.81 -8.28 -5.95
C PRO A 1 12.38 -9.62 -5.54
N TYR A 2 11.52 -10.64 -5.54
CA TYR A 2 11.85 -11.98 -5.09
C TYR A 2 11.54 -12.95 -6.22
N GLY A 3 12.39 -12.98 -7.25
CA GLY A 3 12.36 -13.96 -8.31
C GLY A 3 13.37 -15.09 -8.07
N LYS A 4 13.29 -16.16 -8.83
CA LYS A 4 14.34 -17.20 -8.89
C LYS A 4 15.66 -16.56 -9.29
N ILE A 5 16.79 -17.12 -8.82
CA ILE A 5 18.13 -16.56 -9.12
C ILE A 5 18.33 -16.34 -10.62
N LYS A 6 17.78 -17.22 -11.47
CA LYS A 6 17.88 -17.12 -12.94
C LYS A 6 17.01 -15.99 -13.53
N GLU A 7 15.83 -15.72 -12.94
CA GLU A 7 14.89 -14.70 -13.40
C GLU A 7 15.37 -13.26 -13.11
N TYR A 8 16.24 -13.10 -12.12
CA TYR A 8 16.87 -11.82 -11.79
C TYR A 8 17.72 -11.23 -12.92
N PHE A 9 18.15 -12.05 -13.85
CA PHE A 9 19.17 -11.63 -14.81
C PHE A 9 18.62 -11.32 -16.20
N HIS A 10 17.40 -11.75 -16.58
CA HIS A 10 17.05 -11.74 -18.00
C HIS A 10 15.58 -11.41 -18.38
N GLU A 11 14.59 -11.42 -17.49
CA GLU A 11 13.20 -11.50 -17.98
C GLU A 11 12.21 -10.44 -17.47
N ASN A 12 12.51 -9.71 -16.40
CA ASN A 12 11.56 -8.74 -15.87
C ASN A 12 12.14 -7.33 -15.81
N PRO A 13 11.46 -6.33 -16.39
CA PRO A 13 11.85 -4.94 -16.23
C PRO A 13 11.80 -4.58 -14.74
N MET A 14 12.91 -4.05 -14.21
CA MET A 14 12.97 -3.56 -12.83
C MET A 14 12.71 -2.05 -12.85
N TYR A 15 11.86 -1.62 -11.95
CA TYR A 15 11.56 -0.21 -11.74
C TYR A 15 12.12 0.26 -10.40
N ASP A 16 12.62 1.47 -10.36
CA ASP A 16 13.01 2.15 -9.12
C ASP A 16 11.77 2.61 -8.33
N GLU A 17 12.00 3.23 -7.19
CA GLU A 17 10.96 3.81 -6.34
C GLU A 17 10.15 4.93 -7.03
N ASN A 18 10.64 5.46 -8.14
CA ASN A 18 10.00 6.48 -8.96
C ASN A 18 9.31 5.91 -10.21
N MET A 19 9.15 4.58 -10.28
CA MET A 19 8.59 3.86 -11.44
C MET A 19 9.41 4.08 -12.74
N ARG A 20 10.69 4.39 -12.63
CA ARG A 20 11.58 4.51 -13.78
C ARG A 20 12.26 3.16 -14.04
N LEU A 21 12.37 2.79 -15.30
CA LEU A 21 13.10 1.58 -15.70
C LEU A 21 14.57 1.69 -15.22
N VAL A 22 14.99 0.72 -14.42
CA VAL A 22 16.37 0.69 -13.93
C VAL A 22 17.31 0.30 -15.06
N SER A 23 18.29 1.16 -15.34
CA SER A 23 19.32 0.87 -16.34
C SER A 23 20.15 -0.36 -15.95
N THR A 24 20.20 -1.36 -16.82
CA THR A 24 20.91 -2.61 -16.62
C THR A 24 22.31 -2.55 -17.26
N GLY A 25 23.26 -1.95 -16.58
CA GLY A 25 24.68 -1.98 -16.97
C GLY A 25 25.44 -3.14 -16.34
N THR A 26 26.69 -3.36 -16.78
CA THR A 26 27.58 -4.42 -16.24
C THR A 26 27.75 -4.37 -14.73
N GLY A 27 27.84 -3.16 -14.15
CA GLY A 27 27.91 -2.95 -12.71
C GLY A 27 26.64 -3.39 -11.97
N PHE A 28 25.47 -3.22 -12.59
CA PHE A 28 24.19 -3.70 -12.05
C PHE A 28 24.19 -5.23 -11.94
N TYR A 29 24.58 -5.94 -12.99
CA TYR A 29 24.64 -7.41 -12.98
C TYR A 29 25.61 -7.95 -11.96
N LEU A 30 26.80 -7.34 -11.81
CA LEU A 30 27.76 -7.72 -10.79
C LEU A 30 27.20 -7.57 -9.38
N LYS A 31 26.54 -6.45 -9.09
CA LYS A 31 25.87 -6.21 -7.81
C LYS A 31 24.78 -7.25 -7.55
N GLN A 32 23.93 -7.56 -8.54
CA GLN A 32 22.88 -8.55 -8.41
C GLN A 32 23.45 -9.96 -8.18
N TRP A 33 24.50 -10.33 -8.91
CA TRP A 33 25.16 -11.61 -8.72
C TRP A 33 25.74 -11.75 -7.31
N LEU A 34 26.43 -10.73 -6.81
CA LEU A 34 26.96 -10.72 -5.45
C LEU A 34 25.84 -10.82 -4.41
N THR A 35 24.77 -10.06 -4.59
CA THR A 35 23.59 -10.10 -3.72
C THR A 35 22.95 -11.50 -3.71
N ALA A 36 22.83 -12.14 -4.87
CA ALA A 36 22.29 -13.50 -4.98
C ALA A 36 23.18 -14.52 -4.25
N LYS A 37 24.51 -14.38 -4.35
CA LYS A 37 25.47 -15.22 -3.62
C LYS A 37 25.35 -15.08 -2.10
N ILE A 38 25.27 -13.83 -1.62
CA ILE A 38 25.08 -13.54 -0.20
C ILE A 38 23.75 -14.11 0.30
N ARG A 39 22.67 -13.88 -0.43
CA ARG A 39 21.34 -14.45 -0.10
C ARG A 39 21.39 -15.96 -0.03
N LYS A 40 21.96 -16.62 -1.05
CA LYS A 40 22.11 -18.08 -1.05
C LYS A 40 22.89 -18.56 0.16
N TYR A 41 23.98 -17.90 0.52
CA TYR A 41 24.78 -18.23 1.71
C TYR A 41 23.96 -18.08 3.00
N CYS A 42 23.19 -17.01 3.14
CA CYS A 42 22.34 -16.77 4.32
C CYS A 42 21.20 -17.77 4.37
N TYR A 43 20.44 -17.92 3.27
CA TYR A 43 19.28 -18.80 3.22
C TYR A 43 19.61 -20.28 3.44
N ALA A 44 20.78 -20.74 3.01
CA ALA A 44 21.21 -22.12 3.24
C ALA A 44 21.48 -22.45 4.73
N ARG A 45 21.48 -21.44 5.62
CA ARG A 45 21.79 -21.56 7.05
C ARG A 45 20.62 -21.25 7.98
N ILE A 46 19.47 -20.89 7.44
CA ILE A 46 18.28 -20.59 8.25
C ILE A 46 17.57 -21.87 8.68
N THR A 47 16.90 -21.82 9.81
CA THR A 47 16.10 -22.93 10.33
C THR A 47 14.77 -23.05 9.57
N GLY A 48 14.19 -21.93 9.14
CA GLY A 48 12.95 -21.88 8.40
C GLY A 48 12.62 -20.48 7.90
N THR A 49 11.59 -20.37 7.07
CA THR A 49 11.10 -19.10 6.51
C THR A 49 9.60 -18.96 6.73
N LEU A 50 9.15 -17.75 7.06
CA LEU A 50 7.75 -17.36 7.04
C LEU A 50 7.51 -16.46 5.82
N ASN A 51 6.51 -16.77 5.01
CA ASN A 51 6.29 -16.14 3.72
C ASN A 51 4.84 -15.73 3.55
N TYR A 52 4.60 -14.67 2.79
CA TYR A 52 3.26 -14.15 2.51
C TYR A 52 2.55 -14.87 1.36
N SER A 53 3.29 -15.61 0.54
CA SER A 53 2.77 -16.19 -0.69
C SER A 53 3.31 -17.58 -0.94
N THR A 54 2.50 -18.41 -1.57
CA THR A 54 2.89 -19.75 -2.07
C THR A 54 4.01 -19.70 -3.10
N ALA A 55 4.25 -18.57 -3.77
CA ALA A 55 5.41 -18.38 -4.65
C ALA A 55 6.76 -18.63 -3.94
N ALA A 56 6.78 -18.59 -2.60
CA ALA A 56 7.95 -18.98 -1.81
C ALA A 56 8.41 -20.43 -2.09
N TYR A 57 7.48 -21.36 -2.33
CA TYR A 57 7.79 -22.75 -2.65
C TYR A 57 8.53 -22.92 -3.99
N ASP A 58 8.34 -21.98 -4.91
CA ASP A 58 9.03 -21.98 -6.21
C ASP A 58 10.36 -21.24 -6.15
N ILE A 59 10.42 -20.15 -5.36
CA ILE A 59 11.54 -19.21 -5.33
C ILE A 59 12.65 -19.70 -4.40
N LEU A 60 12.32 -20.04 -3.16
CA LEU A 60 13.29 -20.28 -2.10
C LEU A 60 14.17 -21.53 -2.30
N PRO A 61 13.70 -22.64 -2.93
CA PRO A 61 14.57 -23.76 -3.26
C PRO A 61 15.73 -23.36 -4.17
N SER A 62 15.57 -22.35 -5.04
CA SER A 62 16.66 -21.82 -5.87
C SER A 62 17.79 -21.20 -5.07
N TYR A 63 17.51 -20.78 -3.84
CA TYR A 63 18.49 -20.25 -2.87
C TYR A 63 19.03 -21.30 -1.89
N GLY A 64 18.60 -22.57 -2.03
CA GLY A 64 19.05 -23.69 -1.20
C GLY A 64 18.23 -23.92 0.07
N VAL A 65 17.07 -23.30 0.19
CA VAL A 65 16.11 -23.58 1.28
C VAL A 65 15.38 -24.89 0.97
N LYS A 66 15.32 -25.80 1.93
CA LYS A 66 14.57 -27.04 1.77
C LYS A 66 13.07 -26.80 1.90
N GLN A 67 12.28 -27.63 1.23
CA GLN A 67 10.82 -27.44 1.18
C GLN A 67 10.17 -27.50 2.56
N GLU A 68 10.65 -28.37 3.43
CA GLU A 68 10.17 -28.50 4.81
C GLU A 68 10.48 -27.28 5.70
N GLN A 69 11.36 -26.38 5.26
CA GLN A 69 11.71 -25.14 5.95
C GLN A 69 10.88 -23.93 5.47
N ILE A 70 10.02 -24.14 4.47
CA ILE A 70 9.22 -23.06 3.88
C ILE A 70 7.81 -23.11 4.45
N HIS A 71 7.44 -22.07 5.19
CA HIS A 71 6.10 -21.92 5.75
C HIS A 71 5.42 -20.72 5.12
N VAL A 72 4.18 -20.89 4.66
CA VAL A 72 3.35 -19.81 4.11
C VAL A 72 2.27 -19.49 5.14
N THR A 73 2.31 -18.26 5.64
CA THR A 73 1.38 -17.75 6.67
C THR A 73 0.40 -16.75 6.09
N TYR A 74 0.59 -16.37 4.81
CA TYR A 74 -0.10 -15.24 4.18
C TYR A 74 0.13 -13.92 4.92
N ASN A 75 -0.38 -12.83 4.36
CA ASN A 75 -0.34 -11.53 5.02
C ASN A 75 -1.78 -11.11 5.31
N SER A 76 -2.09 -10.96 6.59
CA SER A 76 -3.42 -10.59 7.07
C SER A 76 -3.27 -9.61 8.23
N THR A 77 -4.22 -8.72 8.36
CA THR A 77 -4.39 -7.89 9.56
C THR A 77 -5.05 -8.71 10.68
N ASP A 78 -4.82 -8.31 11.91
CA ASP A 78 -5.54 -8.85 13.08
C ASP A 78 -6.97 -8.29 13.08
N THR A 79 -7.88 -9.00 12.43
CA THR A 79 -9.29 -8.57 12.29
C THR A 79 -10.02 -8.54 13.63
N ASP A 80 -9.66 -9.40 14.56
CA ASP A 80 -10.31 -9.40 15.90
C ASP A 80 -9.92 -8.15 16.70
N ALA A 81 -8.65 -7.73 16.62
CA ALA A 81 -8.22 -6.47 17.20
C ALA A 81 -8.89 -5.27 16.51
N LEU A 82 -9.01 -5.27 15.18
CA LEU A 82 -9.68 -4.19 14.45
C LEU A 82 -11.18 -4.09 14.77
N LEU A 83 -11.86 -5.22 14.97
CA LEU A 83 -13.28 -5.22 15.36
C LEU A 83 -13.48 -4.62 16.76
N LYS A 84 -12.60 -4.93 17.71
CA LYS A 84 -12.62 -4.30 19.04
C LYS A 84 -12.38 -2.79 18.98
N GLU A 85 -11.40 -2.36 18.17
CA GLU A 85 -11.16 -0.94 17.95
C GLU A 85 -12.37 -0.25 17.30
N LYS A 86 -13.05 -0.90 16.35
CA LYS A 86 -14.27 -0.39 15.73
C LYS A 86 -15.36 -0.11 16.77
N GLU A 87 -15.60 -1.01 17.73
CA GLU A 87 -16.56 -0.78 18.81
C GLU A 87 -16.18 0.45 19.64
N ALA A 88 -14.90 0.64 19.96
CA ALA A 88 -14.41 1.81 20.66
C ALA A 88 -14.55 3.11 19.86
N VAL A 89 -14.35 3.03 18.53
CA VAL A 89 -14.52 4.17 17.62
C VAL A 89 -15.98 4.63 17.58
N LEU A 90 -16.94 3.70 17.51
CA LEU A 90 -18.38 4.02 17.45
C LEU A 90 -18.87 4.83 18.68
N THR A 91 -18.18 4.73 19.79
CA THR A 91 -18.50 5.47 21.03
C THR A 91 -17.68 6.76 21.20
N SER A 92 -16.77 7.04 20.28
CA SER A 92 -15.87 8.19 20.35
C SER A 92 -16.44 9.39 19.58
N PRO A 93 -16.07 10.63 19.95
CA PRO A 93 -16.42 11.80 19.14
C PRO A 93 -15.83 11.68 17.73
N PRO A 94 -16.55 12.13 16.69
CA PRO A 94 -16.05 12.10 15.32
C PRO A 94 -14.84 13.03 15.15
N LEU A 95 -13.92 12.63 14.28
CA LEU A 95 -12.74 13.42 13.91
C LEU A 95 -13.06 14.45 12.81
N LEU A 96 -14.04 14.14 11.97
CA LEU A 96 -14.43 14.97 10.83
C LEU A 96 -15.91 15.36 10.93
N PRO A 97 -16.32 16.48 10.30
CA PRO A 97 -17.72 16.81 10.16
C PRO A 97 -18.52 15.69 9.48
N PRO A 98 -19.81 15.50 9.78
CA PRO A 98 -20.63 14.48 9.10
C PRO A 98 -20.61 14.66 7.57
N SER A 99 -20.42 13.57 6.84
CA SER A 99 -20.49 13.56 5.38
C SER A 99 -21.02 12.19 4.90
N SER A 100 -21.91 12.20 3.93
CA SER A 100 -22.41 10.99 3.26
C SER A 100 -21.69 10.71 1.92
N LYS A 101 -20.70 11.53 1.56
CA LYS A 101 -19.98 11.45 0.27
C LYS A 101 -18.47 11.60 0.47
N ARG A 102 -17.94 10.90 1.45
CA ARG A 102 -16.50 10.95 1.77
C ARG A 102 -15.78 9.72 1.21
N ALA A 103 -14.88 9.96 0.27
CA ALA A 103 -13.89 8.98 -0.17
C ALA A 103 -12.66 9.04 0.74
N LEU A 104 -12.09 7.89 1.06
CA LEU A 104 -10.92 7.75 1.93
C LEU A 104 -9.80 7.01 1.20
N HIS A 105 -8.59 7.55 1.31
CA HIS A 105 -7.36 6.84 0.97
C HIS A 105 -6.44 6.79 2.20
N ILE A 106 -5.92 5.62 2.54
CA ILE A 106 -4.91 5.44 3.59
C ILE A 106 -3.69 4.75 2.99
N GLY A 107 -2.53 5.38 3.10
CA GLY A 107 -1.30 4.75 2.65
C GLY A 107 -0.13 5.70 2.50
N ARG A 108 1.06 5.12 2.30
CA ARG A 108 2.26 5.90 2.02
C ARG A 108 2.12 6.62 0.68
N LEU A 109 2.41 7.91 0.65
CA LEU A 109 2.29 8.74 -0.55
C LEU A 109 3.52 8.60 -1.45
N VAL A 110 3.51 7.54 -2.25
CA VAL A 110 4.57 7.15 -3.19
C VAL A 110 3.97 6.90 -4.57
N LYS A 111 4.77 7.03 -5.62
CA LYS A 111 4.30 6.98 -7.02
C LYS A 111 3.45 5.76 -7.37
N TRP A 112 3.82 4.57 -6.87
CA TRP A 112 3.08 3.34 -7.20
C TRP A 112 1.73 3.21 -6.48
N LYS A 113 1.42 4.10 -5.52
CA LYS A 113 0.09 4.20 -4.92
C LYS A 113 -0.89 5.01 -5.76
N ARG A 114 -0.39 5.74 -6.75
CA ARG A 114 -1.15 6.46 -7.77
C ARG A 114 -2.26 7.36 -7.20
N VAL A 115 -1.98 8.04 -6.09
CA VAL A 115 -2.89 9.03 -5.52
C VAL A 115 -3.09 10.21 -6.48
N ASP A 116 -2.15 10.46 -7.37
CA ASP A 116 -2.26 11.37 -8.50
C ASP A 116 -3.49 11.04 -9.37
N LEU A 117 -3.67 9.77 -9.77
CA LEU A 117 -4.85 9.34 -10.53
C LEU A 117 -6.14 9.47 -9.74
N LEU A 118 -6.10 9.24 -8.43
CA LEU A 118 -7.28 9.42 -7.58
C LEU A 118 -7.73 10.87 -7.57
N ILE A 119 -6.81 11.82 -7.42
CA ILE A 119 -7.12 13.27 -7.45
C ILE A 119 -7.66 13.68 -8.82
N ASP A 120 -7.06 13.21 -9.92
CA ASP A 120 -7.56 13.47 -11.29
C ASP A 120 -8.99 12.93 -11.47
N ALA A 121 -9.24 11.69 -11.04
CA ALA A 121 -10.57 11.10 -11.12
C ALA A 121 -11.60 11.84 -10.26
N PHE A 122 -11.17 12.40 -9.14
CA PHE A 122 -12.04 13.12 -8.20
C PHE A 122 -12.61 14.41 -8.80
N THR A 123 -11.96 15.02 -9.79
CA THR A 123 -12.54 16.15 -10.55
C THR A 123 -13.90 15.79 -11.15
N LYS A 124 -14.04 14.55 -11.66
CA LYS A 124 -15.30 14.07 -12.25
C LYS A 124 -16.36 13.79 -11.17
N VAL A 125 -15.92 13.36 -9.99
CA VAL A 125 -16.82 13.16 -8.85
C VAL A 125 -17.40 14.49 -8.41
N ILE A 126 -16.57 15.53 -8.26
CA ILE A 126 -17.01 16.87 -7.86
C ILE A 126 -17.95 17.49 -8.90
N ALA A 127 -17.75 17.25 -10.19
CA ALA A 127 -18.66 17.73 -11.22
C ALA A 127 -20.10 17.21 -11.05
N SER A 128 -20.27 15.99 -10.51
CA SER A 128 -21.58 15.36 -10.25
C SER A 128 -22.03 15.50 -8.80
N HIS A 129 -21.09 15.64 -7.88
CA HIS A 129 -21.31 15.71 -6.43
C HIS A 129 -20.43 16.81 -5.82
N PRO A 130 -20.82 18.09 -5.92
CA PRO A 130 -20.00 19.22 -5.48
C PRO A 130 -19.69 19.21 -3.96
N ASP A 131 -20.47 18.50 -3.18
CA ASP A 131 -20.35 18.30 -1.74
C ASP A 131 -19.52 17.06 -1.35
N ALA A 132 -18.99 16.32 -2.32
CA ALA A 132 -18.10 15.19 -2.02
C ALA A 132 -16.74 15.68 -1.54
N GLU A 133 -16.10 14.87 -0.69
CA GLU A 133 -14.77 15.13 -0.18
C GLU A 133 -13.87 13.88 -0.28
N LEU A 134 -12.58 14.12 -0.48
CA LEU A 134 -11.53 13.10 -0.48
C LEU A 134 -10.61 13.34 0.72
N VAL A 135 -10.54 12.38 1.61
CA VAL A 135 -9.61 12.38 2.74
C VAL A 135 -8.44 11.47 2.42
N VAL A 136 -7.23 12.03 2.45
CA VAL A 136 -5.97 11.35 2.18
C VAL A 136 -5.18 11.29 3.48
N VAL A 137 -5.09 10.08 4.07
CA VAL A 137 -4.31 9.81 5.28
C VAL A 137 -3.00 9.14 4.89
N GLY A 138 -1.90 9.78 5.23
CA GLY A 138 -0.57 9.28 4.95
C GLY A 138 0.44 10.38 4.66
N ASP A 139 1.68 9.95 4.54
CA ASP A 139 2.81 10.82 4.23
C ASP A 139 3.74 10.13 3.23
N GLY A 140 4.61 10.89 2.58
CA GLY A 140 5.59 10.37 1.63
C GLY A 140 6.11 11.41 0.67
N PRO A 141 7.09 11.03 -0.18
CA PRO A 141 7.78 11.95 -1.08
C PRO A 141 6.87 12.62 -2.12
N GLU A 142 5.66 12.11 -2.35
CA GLU A 142 4.71 12.70 -3.32
C GLU A 142 3.76 13.72 -2.67
N LEU A 143 3.77 13.93 -1.34
CA LEU A 143 2.80 14.78 -0.65
C LEU A 143 2.70 16.19 -1.25
N ASP A 144 3.85 16.86 -1.46
CA ASP A 144 3.87 18.23 -1.98
C ASP A 144 3.39 18.29 -3.44
N ASN A 145 3.74 17.29 -4.25
CA ASN A 145 3.28 17.18 -5.63
C ASN A 145 1.74 16.99 -5.68
N LEU A 146 1.21 16.14 -4.81
CA LEU A 146 -0.23 15.87 -4.72
C LEU A 146 -1.03 17.08 -4.22
N LYS A 147 -0.51 17.82 -3.23
CA LYS A 147 -1.10 19.08 -2.78
C LYS A 147 -1.12 20.13 -3.90
N LYS A 148 -0.02 20.25 -4.63
CA LYS A 148 0.06 21.14 -5.78
C LYS A 148 -0.96 20.75 -6.85
N GLN A 149 -1.05 19.45 -7.20
CA GLN A 149 -2.03 18.94 -8.17
C GLN A 149 -3.47 19.28 -7.75
N ALA A 150 -3.82 19.05 -6.47
CA ALA A 150 -5.14 19.41 -5.96
C ALA A 150 -5.43 20.92 -6.09
N ALA A 151 -4.44 21.77 -5.84
CA ALA A 151 -4.57 23.22 -6.01
C ALA A 151 -4.73 23.61 -7.48
N ASP A 152 -3.92 23.06 -8.38
CA ASP A 152 -3.97 23.32 -9.82
C ASP A 152 -5.33 22.90 -10.43
N LEU A 153 -5.98 21.90 -9.84
CA LEU A 153 -7.32 21.42 -10.20
C LEU A 153 -8.48 22.11 -9.46
N ASN A 154 -8.19 23.11 -8.62
CA ASN A 154 -9.16 23.83 -7.76
C ASN A 154 -9.93 22.90 -6.80
N LEU A 155 -9.27 21.86 -6.28
CA LEU A 155 -9.82 20.89 -5.34
C LEU A 155 -9.35 21.08 -3.89
N THR A 156 -8.75 22.22 -3.54
CA THR A 156 -8.14 22.47 -2.22
C THR A 156 -9.12 22.30 -1.06
N GLU A 157 -10.38 22.67 -1.27
CA GLU A 157 -11.44 22.55 -0.26
C GLU A 157 -11.99 21.12 -0.15
N GLN A 158 -11.95 20.35 -1.24
CA GLN A 158 -12.53 19.01 -1.32
C GLN A 158 -11.53 17.89 -1.02
N VAL A 159 -10.23 18.15 -1.17
CA VAL A 159 -9.17 17.16 -0.91
C VAL A 159 -8.40 17.53 0.35
N ARG A 160 -8.57 16.73 1.40
CA ARG A 160 -7.93 16.95 2.70
C ARG A 160 -6.76 16.01 2.89
N PHE A 161 -5.56 16.54 3.04
CA PHE A 161 -4.36 15.79 3.41
C PHE A 161 -4.16 15.84 4.92
N ILE A 162 -4.35 14.72 5.59
CA ILE A 162 -4.28 14.61 7.05
C ILE A 162 -2.83 14.47 7.55
N GLY A 163 -1.95 13.91 6.72
CA GLY A 163 -0.61 13.50 7.13
C GLY A 163 -0.58 12.05 7.65
N ALA A 164 0.56 11.64 8.21
CA ALA A 164 0.73 10.29 8.73
C ALA A 164 -0.04 10.10 10.04
N VAL A 165 -0.88 9.06 10.08
CA VAL A 165 -1.59 8.62 11.28
C VAL A 165 -1.17 7.18 11.58
N TYR A 166 -0.77 6.91 12.83
CA TYR A 166 -0.30 5.60 13.29
C TYR A 166 -1.19 5.00 14.39
N SER A 167 -2.10 5.78 14.94
CA SER A 167 -3.07 5.32 15.94
C SER A 167 -4.13 4.43 15.27
N PRO A 168 -4.27 3.15 15.64
CA PRO A 168 -5.32 2.28 15.11
C PRO A 168 -6.72 2.86 15.32
N LYS A 169 -6.94 3.49 16.48
CA LYS A 169 -8.20 4.14 16.81
C LYS A 169 -8.52 5.30 15.87
N GLU A 170 -7.55 6.16 15.57
CA GLU A 170 -7.75 7.29 14.66
C GLU A 170 -7.96 6.80 13.22
N LEU A 171 -7.17 5.81 12.77
CA LEU A 171 -7.37 5.19 11.46
C LEU A 171 -8.77 4.58 11.33
N GLY A 172 -9.21 3.91 12.40
CA GLY A 172 -10.56 3.36 12.47
C GLY A 172 -11.65 4.44 12.42
N ALA A 173 -11.43 5.60 13.05
CA ALA A 173 -12.37 6.71 12.99
C ALA A 173 -12.51 7.24 11.55
N TYR A 174 -11.38 7.47 10.83
CA TYR A 174 -11.44 7.86 9.42
C TYR A 174 -12.17 6.83 8.55
N MET A 175 -11.99 5.53 8.80
CA MET A 175 -12.72 4.48 8.08
C MET A 175 -14.22 4.52 8.39
N ASN A 176 -14.58 4.64 9.67
CA ASN A 176 -15.98 4.65 10.10
C ASN A 176 -16.74 5.91 9.63
N GLU A 177 -16.03 7.02 9.47
CA GLU A 177 -16.57 8.32 9.04
C GLU A 177 -16.58 8.48 7.51
N SER A 178 -16.18 7.47 6.76
CA SER A 178 -16.09 7.50 5.29
C SER A 178 -17.15 6.62 4.64
N THR A 179 -17.47 6.91 3.39
CA THR A 179 -18.48 6.19 2.61
C THR A 179 -17.87 5.12 1.71
N VAL A 180 -16.65 5.35 1.25
CA VAL A 180 -15.92 4.45 0.34
C VAL A 180 -14.42 4.58 0.56
N TYR A 181 -13.71 3.45 0.52
CA TYR A 181 -12.26 3.40 0.49
C TYR A 181 -11.77 3.30 -0.95
N VAL A 182 -10.80 4.12 -1.36
CA VAL A 182 -10.31 4.14 -2.73
C VAL A 182 -8.80 3.89 -2.78
N LEU A 183 -8.39 2.96 -3.63
CA LEU A 183 -7.00 2.63 -3.87
C LEU A 183 -6.73 2.63 -5.38
N ALA A 184 -6.15 3.70 -5.90
CA ALA A 184 -5.90 3.88 -7.33
C ALA A 184 -4.64 3.16 -7.85
N GLY A 185 -3.81 2.61 -6.98
CA GLY A 185 -2.54 1.97 -7.33
C GLY A 185 -2.33 0.63 -6.65
N MET A 186 -1.06 0.30 -6.41
CA MET A 186 -0.70 -1.00 -5.82
C MET A 186 -1.35 -1.22 -4.45
N GLY A 187 -1.98 -2.37 -4.26
CA GLY A 187 -2.69 -2.78 -3.06
C GLY A 187 -1.85 -2.80 -1.78
N GLY A 188 -2.50 -3.04 -0.66
CA GLY A 188 -1.90 -3.14 0.67
C GLY A 188 -2.93 -3.62 1.69
N LEU A 189 -2.49 -3.83 2.94
CA LEU A 189 -3.33 -4.32 4.04
C LEU A 189 -4.50 -3.39 4.39
N SER A 190 -4.38 -2.10 4.06
CA SER A 190 -5.45 -1.12 4.28
C SER A 190 -6.79 -1.46 3.59
N ILE A 191 -6.76 -2.31 2.55
CA ILE A 191 -7.98 -2.89 1.95
C ILE A 191 -8.69 -3.79 2.97
N ASN A 192 -7.93 -4.68 3.62
CA ASN A 192 -8.47 -5.60 4.61
C ASN A 192 -9.03 -4.84 5.82
N ASP A 193 -8.34 -3.77 6.23
CA ASP A 193 -8.78 -2.90 7.32
C ASP A 193 -10.10 -2.23 6.94
N ALA A 194 -10.20 -1.63 5.76
CA ALA A 194 -11.42 -1.00 5.25
C ALA A 194 -12.59 -2.00 5.19
N MET A 195 -12.35 -3.22 4.68
CA MET A 195 -13.37 -4.28 4.64
C MET A 195 -13.81 -4.72 6.04
N THR A 196 -12.90 -4.78 7.03
CA THR A 196 -13.23 -5.09 8.42
C THR A 196 -14.13 -4.03 9.04
N TYR A 197 -13.93 -2.77 8.68
CA TYR A 197 -14.83 -1.67 9.06
C TYR A 197 -16.15 -1.67 8.28
N GLY A 198 -16.32 -2.55 7.31
CA GLY A 198 -17.52 -2.62 6.45
C GLY A 198 -17.56 -1.52 5.40
N LEU A 199 -16.42 -0.87 5.13
CA LEU A 199 -16.31 0.20 4.16
C LEU A 199 -16.19 -0.40 2.75
N PRO A 200 -17.03 -0.04 1.78
CA PRO A 200 -16.88 -0.45 0.40
C PRO A 200 -15.51 -0.05 -0.16
N VAL A 201 -14.94 -0.91 -0.99
CA VAL A 201 -13.59 -0.68 -1.57
C VAL A 201 -13.68 -0.56 -3.08
N VAL A 202 -13.03 0.46 -3.63
CA VAL A 202 -12.81 0.66 -5.07
C VAL A 202 -11.30 0.63 -5.34
N CYS A 203 -10.85 -0.23 -6.27
CA CYS A 203 -9.44 -0.37 -6.69
C CYS A 203 -9.33 -0.75 -8.19
#